data_178fe7bf4490312594f6a78cd78a8aba
#
_entry.id   178fe7bf4490312594f6a78cd78a8aba
#
_cell.length_a   1.000
_cell.length_b   1.000
_cell.length_c   1.000
_cell.angle_alpha   90.00
_cell.angle_beta   90.00
_cell.angle_gamma   90.00
#
_symmetry.space_group_name_H-M   'P 1'
#
loop_
_entity.id
_entity.type
_entity.pdbx_description
1 polymer ?
#
loop_
_entity_poly.entity_id
_entity_poly.type
_entity_poly.pdbx_seq_one_letter_code
_entity_poly.pdbx_strand_id
1 'polypeptide(L)'
;MNNRSQRPTSESFKQFMASNWAADTSQLPDADPSAGYAAARRAKLSAAYPGERLVIPAGPLKVRSNDTDYRFRPHSAFAHLTGLGVDHEPDAVLIMESTDDGAGDNGSNHAATLYFAPMAGRDSSDFYLDSRSGEFWVGPRPTLSTMSARTGMPTDSLEQLELAITKNSGPQAMGGIRIRLVRQVDLNVEALVDTSRINTSQDLEASDALDNELAEFLSELRLVKDEYEIAELRKSVAATINGFEDVVRSLDAAIAHDRGERIVEGSFFARARLEGNDLGYDTIAACGNNATILHWIRNNGAVNEGEVLLLDAGVEADSLYTADITRSLPVSGKYTEVQRRVYEAVLDAADAAFAAVKPGLKFRDLHQIATRVLAERLSEWGILPVSVEEAMSPEGQQHRRWMPHGTSHHLGLDVHDCAQARAELYLDAELEEGMVFTIEPGLYFKNEDLAIPQEYRGIGVRIADDILVTATGGESLSAALPRTADDVEAWMAKLRS
;
A
#
# COMPACT_ATOMS: atom_id res chain seq x y z
N MET A 1 8.72 10.06 27.89
CA MET A 1 7.93 8.90 28.38
C MET A 1 7.12 9.31 29.61
N ASN A 2 5.80 9.25 29.53
CA ASN A 2 4.94 9.42 30.71
C ASN A 2 4.97 8.12 31.50
N ASN A 3 5.87 8.05 32.47
CA ASN A 3 5.89 6.94 33.41
C ASN A 3 4.67 7.06 34.34
N ARG A 4 3.57 6.38 34.03
CA ARG A 4 2.36 6.35 34.85
C ARG A 4 2.54 5.58 36.15
N SER A 5 3.56 4.74 36.24
CA SER A 5 3.89 4.03 37.48
C SER A 5 4.82 4.87 38.34
N GLN A 6 4.26 5.52 39.33
CA GLN A 6 5.05 6.24 40.34
C GLN A 6 5.51 5.31 41.48
N ARG A 7 5.50 4.01 41.29
CA ARG A 7 5.93 3.07 42.32
C ARG A 7 7.45 3.02 42.36
N PRO A 8 8.07 3.16 43.55
CA PRO A 8 9.51 3.03 43.70
C PRO A 8 9.97 1.62 43.31
N THR A 9 11.06 1.53 42.56
CA THR A 9 11.69 0.28 42.15
C THR A 9 12.92 0.04 43.00
N SER A 10 12.87 -0.89 43.95
CA SER A 10 14.00 -1.26 44.81
C SER A 10 14.96 -2.21 44.07
N GLU A 11 16.24 -2.23 44.53
CA GLU A 11 17.23 -3.17 43.99
C GLU A 11 16.80 -4.65 44.17
N SER A 12 16.15 -4.95 45.31
CA SER A 12 15.61 -6.30 45.53
C SER A 12 14.51 -6.67 44.53
N PHE A 13 13.69 -5.69 44.12
CA PHE A 13 12.66 -5.91 43.11
C PHE A 13 13.28 -6.12 41.72
N LYS A 14 14.28 -5.33 41.35
CA LYS A 14 15.00 -5.51 40.07
C LYS A 14 15.65 -6.89 39.98
N GLN A 15 16.32 -7.33 41.05
CA GLN A 15 16.93 -8.66 41.15
C GLN A 15 15.87 -9.78 41.03
N PHE A 16 14.71 -9.59 41.68
CA PHE A 16 13.59 -10.53 41.56
C PHE A 16 13.07 -10.59 40.10
N MET A 17 12.89 -9.45 39.44
CA MET A 17 12.44 -9.39 38.06
C MET A 17 13.43 -10.06 37.09
N ALA A 18 14.72 -9.93 37.33
CA ALA A 18 15.76 -10.54 36.50
C ALA A 18 15.98 -12.04 36.76
N SER A 19 15.43 -12.60 37.86
CA SER A 19 15.76 -13.94 38.32
C SER A 19 14.76 -15.02 37.88
N ASN A 20 15.24 -16.28 37.84
CA ASN A 20 14.43 -17.48 37.65
C ASN A 20 13.66 -17.59 36.31
N TRP A 21 14.18 -16.94 35.26
CA TRP A 21 13.69 -17.16 33.90
C TRP A 21 14.33 -18.41 33.30
N ALA A 22 13.57 -19.13 32.47
CA ALA A 22 14.12 -20.21 31.67
C ALA A 22 15.21 -19.65 30.73
N ALA A 23 16.25 -20.44 30.51
CA ALA A 23 17.24 -20.10 29.49
C ALA A 23 16.57 -20.07 28.11
N ASP A 24 16.94 -19.09 27.30
CA ASP A 24 16.53 -19.08 25.90
C ASP A 24 17.31 -20.21 25.17
N THR A 25 16.58 -21.17 24.65
CA THR A 25 17.11 -22.30 23.87
C THR A 25 16.64 -22.22 22.42
N SER A 26 16.06 -21.10 22.00
CA SER A 26 15.60 -20.91 20.62
C SER A 26 16.78 -20.95 19.64
N GLN A 27 16.58 -21.64 18.53
CA GLN A 27 17.50 -21.60 17.39
C GLN A 27 17.26 -20.34 16.58
N LEU A 28 18.31 -19.88 15.88
CA LEU A 28 18.15 -18.82 14.92
C LEU A 28 17.15 -19.25 13.83
N PRO A 29 16.24 -18.38 13.42
CA PRO A 29 15.30 -18.69 12.34
C PRO A 29 16.05 -18.79 10.99
N ASP A 30 15.42 -19.44 10.04
CA ASP A 30 15.81 -19.36 8.63
C ASP A 30 15.61 -17.94 8.10
N ALA A 31 16.28 -17.62 7.00
CA ALA A 31 16.08 -16.35 6.31
C ALA A 31 14.64 -16.25 5.78
N ASP A 32 14.05 -15.06 5.90
CA ASP A 32 12.71 -14.78 5.38
C ASP A 32 12.69 -14.95 3.84
N PRO A 33 11.59 -15.43 3.25
CA PRO A 33 11.49 -15.63 1.79
C PRO A 33 11.78 -14.36 0.97
N SER A 34 11.56 -13.19 1.55
CA SER A 34 11.84 -11.87 0.96
C SER A 34 13.33 -11.51 0.93
N ALA A 35 14.17 -12.12 1.78
CA ALA A 35 15.54 -11.65 2.04
C ALA A 35 16.41 -11.58 0.78
N GLY A 36 16.35 -12.61 -0.09
CA GLY A 36 17.09 -12.64 -1.35
C GLY A 36 16.63 -11.57 -2.35
N TYR A 37 15.33 -11.35 -2.44
CA TYR A 37 14.74 -10.31 -3.31
C TYR A 37 15.09 -8.91 -2.81
N ALA A 38 14.99 -8.67 -1.50
CA ALA A 38 15.39 -7.41 -0.89
C ALA A 38 16.88 -7.11 -1.12
N ALA A 39 17.75 -8.13 -1.05
CA ALA A 39 19.17 -7.99 -1.39
C ALA A 39 19.38 -7.57 -2.85
N ALA A 40 18.64 -8.16 -3.80
CA ALA A 40 18.71 -7.79 -5.21
C ALA A 40 18.23 -6.34 -5.46
N ARG A 41 17.18 -5.88 -4.75
CA ARG A 41 16.69 -4.50 -4.80
C ARG A 41 17.72 -3.52 -4.25
N ARG A 42 18.37 -3.84 -3.12
CA ARG A 42 19.48 -3.05 -2.57
C ARG A 42 20.67 -2.98 -3.53
N ALA A 43 20.97 -4.06 -4.26
CA ALA A 43 22.02 -4.04 -5.27
C ALA A 43 21.72 -3.06 -6.43
N LYS A 44 20.46 -3.00 -6.90
CA LYS A 44 20.03 -2.01 -7.90
C LYS A 44 20.18 -0.58 -7.37
N LEU A 45 19.75 -0.32 -6.14
CA LEU A 45 19.90 0.98 -5.49
C LEU A 45 21.39 1.35 -5.32
N SER A 46 22.22 0.40 -4.91
CA SER A 46 23.66 0.57 -4.76
C SER A 46 24.36 0.98 -6.07
N ALA A 47 23.93 0.41 -7.18
CA ALA A 47 24.48 0.74 -8.49
C ALA A 47 24.14 2.19 -8.93
N ALA A 48 23.00 2.73 -8.47
CA ALA A 48 22.56 4.08 -8.83
C ALA A 48 23.30 5.19 -8.06
N TYR A 49 23.78 4.92 -6.84
CA TYR A 49 24.34 5.96 -5.94
C TYR A 49 25.72 5.57 -5.37
N PRO A 50 26.72 5.23 -6.22
CA PRO A 50 28.05 4.88 -5.72
C PRO A 50 28.71 6.06 -4.99
N GLY A 51 29.41 5.78 -3.90
CA GLY A 51 30.15 6.79 -3.15
C GLY A 51 29.30 7.63 -2.20
N GLU A 52 28.02 7.35 -2.04
CA GLU A 52 27.11 8.07 -1.14
C GLU A 52 26.61 7.14 -0.01
N ARG A 53 26.26 7.71 1.13
CA ARG A 53 25.55 6.98 2.19
C ARG A 53 24.05 7.16 2.01
N LEU A 54 23.30 6.06 2.04
CA LEU A 54 21.85 6.08 1.88
C LEU A 54 21.21 5.73 3.21
N VAL A 55 20.29 6.59 3.68
CA VAL A 55 19.59 6.46 4.96
C VAL A 55 18.11 6.30 4.70
N ILE A 56 17.57 5.13 5.04
CA ILE A 56 16.17 4.76 4.76
C ILE A 56 15.49 4.38 6.08
N PRO A 57 14.76 5.30 6.74
CA PRO A 57 14.05 5.01 7.98
C PRO A 57 12.76 4.22 7.73
N ALA A 58 12.40 3.37 8.69
CA ALA A 58 11.10 2.71 8.75
C ALA A 58 9.99 3.65 9.22
N GLY A 59 10.35 4.60 10.07
CA GLY A 59 9.47 5.53 10.74
C GLY A 59 9.09 5.10 12.17
N PRO A 60 8.61 6.06 12.98
CA PRO A 60 8.18 5.82 14.34
C PRO A 60 6.74 5.32 14.44
N LEU A 61 6.36 4.83 15.63
CA LEU A 61 4.94 4.66 15.99
C LEU A 61 4.19 5.98 15.89
N LYS A 62 3.02 5.97 15.26
CA LYS A 62 2.12 7.13 15.14
C LYS A 62 1.11 7.15 16.28
N VAL A 63 1.11 8.22 17.06
CA VAL A 63 0.19 8.38 18.18
C VAL A 63 -1.26 8.47 17.66
N ARG A 64 -2.13 7.58 18.17
CA ARG A 64 -3.56 7.63 17.94
C ARG A 64 -4.24 8.58 18.93
N SER A 65 -3.94 8.42 20.23
CA SER A 65 -4.44 9.30 21.29
C SER A 65 -3.62 9.11 22.57
N ASN A 66 -3.11 10.20 23.15
CA ASN A 66 -2.30 10.22 24.37
C ASN A 66 -1.11 9.23 24.31
N ASP A 67 -1.26 8.09 24.97
CA ASP A 67 -0.28 7.02 25.10
C ASP A 67 -0.67 5.74 24.33
N THR A 68 -1.64 5.86 23.43
CA THR A 68 -2.09 4.76 22.56
C THR A 68 -1.64 5.07 21.14
N ASP A 69 -0.93 4.13 20.54
CA ASP A 69 -0.43 4.25 19.17
C ASP A 69 -1.33 3.49 18.18
N TYR A 70 -1.28 3.89 16.91
CA TYR A 70 -1.75 3.05 15.82
C TYR A 70 -0.83 1.84 15.66
N ARG A 71 -1.31 0.79 15.00
CA ARG A 71 -0.45 -0.31 14.58
C ARG A 71 0.68 0.23 13.73
N PHE A 72 1.87 -0.33 13.92
CA PHE A 72 3.02 0.08 13.15
C PHE A 72 2.93 -0.43 11.71
N ARG A 73 3.17 0.45 10.77
CA ARG A 73 3.41 0.14 9.36
C ARG A 73 4.64 0.90 8.92
N PRO A 74 5.68 0.20 8.45
CA PRO A 74 6.89 0.86 7.99
C PRO A 74 6.66 1.62 6.68
N HIS A 75 7.53 2.56 6.40
CA HIS A 75 7.57 3.23 5.11
C HIS A 75 7.85 2.23 3.98
N SER A 76 7.15 2.35 2.85
CA SER A 76 7.19 1.36 1.77
C SER A 76 8.57 1.18 1.15
N ALA A 77 9.39 2.25 1.04
CA ALA A 77 10.78 2.13 0.59
C ALA A 77 11.62 1.27 1.55
N PHE A 78 11.42 1.41 2.88
CA PHE A 78 12.09 0.58 3.87
C PHE A 78 11.66 -0.89 3.74
N ALA A 79 10.36 -1.15 3.69
CA ALA A 79 9.82 -2.50 3.51
C ALA A 79 10.34 -3.17 2.23
N HIS A 80 10.36 -2.44 1.11
CA HIS A 80 10.83 -2.92 -0.18
C HIS A 80 12.31 -3.35 -0.15
N LEU A 81 13.16 -2.57 0.55
CA LEU A 81 14.61 -2.80 0.60
C LEU A 81 15.04 -3.77 1.69
N THR A 82 14.20 -4.02 2.70
CA THR A 82 14.52 -4.93 3.81
C THR A 82 13.78 -6.25 3.73
N GLY A 83 12.64 -6.29 3.05
CA GLY A 83 11.71 -7.41 3.04
C GLY A 83 10.89 -7.54 4.33
N LEU A 84 11.03 -6.58 5.26
CA LEU A 84 10.31 -6.57 6.52
C LEU A 84 8.92 -5.99 6.30
N GLY A 85 7.90 -6.80 6.55
CA GLY A 85 6.49 -6.40 6.51
C GLY A 85 6.01 -5.88 7.86
N VAL A 86 4.88 -6.43 8.33
CA VAL A 86 4.33 -6.13 9.65
C VAL A 86 5.15 -6.81 10.76
N ASP A 87 4.88 -6.45 12.00
CA ASP A 87 5.46 -7.09 13.20
C ASP A 87 7.00 -6.99 13.26
N HIS A 88 7.54 -5.85 12.86
CA HIS A 88 8.93 -5.54 13.10
C HIS A 88 9.09 -4.17 13.79
N GLU A 89 10.34 -3.75 14.00
CA GLU A 89 10.67 -2.71 14.94
C GLU A 89 10.36 -1.30 14.39
N PRO A 90 9.50 -0.50 15.06
CA PRO A 90 9.44 0.93 14.81
C PRO A 90 10.80 1.58 15.08
N ASP A 91 11.00 2.76 14.52
CA ASP A 91 12.25 3.57 14.59
C ASP A 91 13.46 2.89 13.90
N ALA A 92 13.30 1.72 13.27
CA ALA A 92 14.38 1.06 12.56
C ALA A 92 14.88 1.90 11.36
N VAL A 93 16.17 1.83 11.08
CA VAL A 93 16.82 2.55 9.97
C VAL A 93 17.74 1.62 9.21
N LEU A 94 17.51 1.52 7.90
CA LEU A 94 18.47 0.89 7.00
C LEU A 94 19.50 1.93 6.57
N ILE A 95 20.79 1.64 6.82
CA ILE A 95 21.91 2.41 6.28
C ILE A 95 22.63 1.54 5.24
N MET A 96 22.83 2.10 4.05
CA MET A 96 23.70 1.53 3.04
C MET A 96 24.96 2.42 2.98
N GLU A 97 26.03 1.90 3.57
CA GLU A 97 27.33 2.58 3.66
C GLU A 97 28.12 2.35 2.38
N SER A 98 28.63 3.44 1.80
CA SER A 98 29.49 3.31 0.62
C SER A 98 30.80 2.59 0.96
N THR A 99 31.19 1.68 0.08
CA THR A 99 32.46 0.94 0.14
C THR A 99 33.29 1.22 -1.11
N ASP A 100 34.53 0.73 -1.13
CA ASP A 100 35.32 0.68 -2.35
C ASP A 100 34.59 -0.16 -3.42
N ASP A 101 34.85 0.09 -4.69
CA ASP A 101 34.20 -0.58 -5.82
C ASP A 101 34.19 -2.10 -5.65
N GLY A 102 32.98 -2.66 -5.54
CA GLY A 102 32.76 -4.10 -5.41
C GLY A 102 33.12 -4.74 -4.07
N ALA A 103 33.50 -3.96 -3.05
CA ALA A 103 33.80 -4.45 -1.70
C ALA A 103 32.57 -4.56 -0.78
N GLY A 104 31.40 -4.14 -1.25
CA GLY A 104 30.14 -4.21 -0.51
C GLY A 104 29.47 -5.58 -0.57
N ASP A 105 28.23 -5.64 -0.07
CA ASP A 105 27.45 -6.88 -0.04
C ASP A 105 27.24 -7.45 -1.44
N ASN A 106 27.57 -8.71 -1.62
CA ASN A 106 27.46 -9.43 -2.89
C ASN A 106 28.19 -8.75 -4.07
N GLY A 107 29.29 -8.02 -3.82
CA GLY A 107 30.03 -7.30 -4.84
C GLY A 107 29.41 -5.95 -5.24
N SER A 108 28.50 -5.42 -4.44
CA SER A 108 27.92 -4.09 -4.61
C SER A 108 28.87 -2.98 -4.15
N ASN A 109 28.48 -1.72 -4.36
CA ASN A 109 29.21 -0.54 -3.87
C ASN A 109 28.82 -0.12 -2.46
N HIS A 110 27.97 -0.90 -1.76
CA HIS A 110 27.50 -0.61 -0.42
C HIS A 110 27.47 -1.86 0.46
N ALA A 111 27.76 -1.63 1.76
CA ALA A 111 27.46 -2.57 2.83
C ALA A 111 26.17 -2.09 3.53
N ALA A 112 25.13 -2.93 3.55
CA ALA A 112 23.87 -2.61 4.20
C ALA A 112 23.90 -3.04 5.68
N THR A 113 23.43 -2.19 6.59
CA THR A 113 23.24 -2.51 8.02
C THR A 113 21.88 -2.01 8.48
N LEU A 114 21.16 -2.87 9.18
CA LEU A 114 19.87 -2.53 9.77
C LEU A 114 20.06 -2.13 11.24
N TYR A 115 19.73 -0.88 11.58
CA TYR A 115 19.74 -0.36 12.94
C TYR A 115 18.34 -0.42 13.53
N PHE A 116 18.18 -1.03 14.70
CA PHE A 116 16.88 -1.11 15.38
C PHE A 116 17.07 -1.24 16.91
N ALA A 117 15.99 -1.07 17.70
CA ALA A 117 16.02 -1.31 19.13
C ALA A 117 15.89 -2.83 19.40
N PRO A 118 16.98 -3.53 19.76
CA PRO A 118 16.90 -4.96 20.03
C PRO A 118 16.14 -5.23 21.33
N MET A 119 15.68 -6.47 21.53
CA MET A 119 15.04 -6.91 22.76
C MET A 119 15.85 -6.53 23.99
N ALA A 120 15.21 -5.82 24.93
CA ALA A 120 15.81 -5.47 26.21
C ALA A 120 16.06 -6.74 27.04
N GLY A 121 17.26 -6.83 27.64
CA GLY A 121 17.58 -7.91 28.55
C GLY A 121 16.66 -7.91 29.76
N ARG A 122 16.36 -9.09 30.33
CA ARG A 122 15.50 -9.23 31.53
C ARG A 122 16.08 -8.63 32.80
N ASP A 123 17.34 -8.25 32.78
CA ASP A 123 18.06 -7.47 33.79
C ASP A 123 17.89 -5.94 33.61
N SER A 124 17.39 -5.50 32.46
CA SER A 124 17.04 -4.11 32.19
C SER A 124 15.67 -3.74 32.81
N SER A 125 15.56 -2.48 33.26
CA SER A 125 14.26 -1.93 33.68
C SER A 125 13.26 -1.83 32.52
N ASP A 126 13.74 -1.67 31.29
CA ASP A 126 12.90 -1.54 30.10
C ASP A 126 12.09 -2.81 29.81
N PHE A 127 12.60 -3.97 30.22
CA PHE A 127 11.90 -5.25 30.16
C PHE A 127 10.45 -5.19 30.69
N TYR A 128 10.22 -4.42 31.76
CA TYR A 128 8.92 -4.34 32.43
C TYR A 128 8.35 -2.92 32.58
N LEU A 129 9.10 -1.87 32.27
CA LEU A 129 8.66 -0.48 32.40
C LEU A 129 8.36 0.19 31.04
N ASP A 130 9.02 -0.21 29.98
CA ASP A 130 8.79 0.40 28.68
C ASP A 130 7.56 -0.24 28.01
N SER A 131 6.49 0.55 27.86
CA SER A 131 5.24 0.12 27.24
C SER A 131 5.30 -0.04 25.72
N ARG A 132 6.36 0.42 25.08
CA ARG A 132 6.54 0.36 23.62
C ARG A 132 7.50 -0.72 23.17
N SER A 133 8.47 -1.10 24.00
CA SER A 133 9.52 -2.05 23.65
C SER A 133 9.73 -3.17 24.66
N GLY A 134 9.18 -3.04 25.88
CA GLY A 134 9.35 -4.04 26.95
C GLY A 134 8.61 -5.34 26.69
N GLU A 135 9.27 -6.49 26.93
CA GLU A 135 8.71 -7.83 26.70
C GLU A 135 7.37 -8.04 27.43
N PHE A 136 7.18 -7.46 28.65
CA PHE A 136 5.92 -7.54 29.39
C PHE A 136 4.75 -6.81 28.73
N TRP A 137 5.03 -5.89 27.81
CA TRP A 137 4.01 -5.03 27.22
C TRP A 137 3.67 -5.44 25.78
N VAL A 138 4.71 -5.77 25.00
CA VAL A 138 4.57 -6.04 23.56
C VAL A 138 5.01 -7.44 23.15
N GLY A 139 5.39 -8.28 24.13
CA GLY A 139 5.93 -9.61 23.85
C GLY A 139 7.41 -9.61 23.51
N PRO A 140 7.98 -10.79 23.23
CA PRO A 140 9.39 -10.90 22.87
C PRO A 140 9.67 -10.22 21.52
N ARG A 141 10.74 -9.42 21.49
CA ARG A 141 11.22 -8.72 20.30
C ARG A 141 12.46 -9.42 19.74
N PRO A 142 12.82 -9.21 18.46
CA PRO A 142 13.99 -9.84 17.91
C PRO A 142 15.28 -9.33 18.58
N THR A 143 16.26 -10.22 18.73
CA THR A 143 17.65 -9.85 19.02
C THR A 143 18.35 -9.43 17.74
N LEU A 144 19.55 -8.84 17.87
CA LEU A 144 20.37 -8.49 16.70
C LEU A 144 20.65 -9.74 15.84
N SER A 145 21.00 -10.87 16.45
CA SER A 145 21.27 -12.12 15.72
C SER A 145 20.04 -12.72 15.05
N THR A 146 18.88 -12.66 15.70
CA THR A 146 17.62 -13.14 15.12
C THR A 146 17.22 -12.31 13.90
N MET A 147 17.31 -10.98 14.00
CA MET A 147 16.99 -10.10 12.88
C MET A 147 17.98 -10.25 11.73
N SER A 148 19.28 -10.40 12.05
CA SER A 148 20.30 -10.67 11.02
C SER A 148 20.05 -11.99 10.29
N ALA A 149 19.65 -13.05 10.99
CA ALA A 149 19.33 -14.33 10.38
C ALA A 149 18.12 -14.23 9.43
N ARG A 150 17.03 -13.52 9.87
CA ARG A 150 15.83 -13.32 9.05
C ARG A 150 16.10 -12.52 7.79
N THR A 151 16.82 -11.42 7.91
CA THR A 151 16.99 -10.46 6.79
C THR A 151 18.21 -10.77 5.91
N GLY A 152 19.12 -11.61 6.38
CA GLY A 152 20.40 -11.85 5.71
C GLY A 152 21.34 -10.64 5.70
N MET A 153 21.08 -9.63 6.55
CA MET A 153 21.89 -8.40 6.68
C MET A 153 22.55 -8.32 8.04
N PRO A 154 23.72 -7.66 8.16
CA PRO A 154 24.25 -7.16 9.43
C PRO A 154 23.21 -6.27 10.14
N THR A 155 23.20 -6.37 11.47
CA THR A 155 22.31 -5.55 12.32
C THR A 155 23.10 -4.91 13.43
N ASP A 156 22.65 -3.74 13.90
CA ASP A 156 23.24 -3.05 15.05
C ASP A 156 22.15 -2.32 15.86
N SER A 157 22.51 -1.90 17.07
CA SER A 157 21.59 -1.15 17.96
C SER A 157 21.36 0.27 17.45
N LEU A 158 20.14 0.80 17.66
CA LEU A 158 19.84 2.23 17.44
C LEU A 158 20.77 3.16 18.22
N GLU A 159 21.38 2.72 19.31
CA GLU A 159 22.38 3.51 20.05
C GLU A 159 23.61 3.85 19.20
N GLN A 160 23.89 3.09 18.15
CA GLN A 160 25.00 3.31 17.22
C GLN A 160 24.60 4.16 15.99
N LEU A 161 23.32 4.49 15.85
CA LEU A 161 22.76 5.14 14.64
C LEU A 161 23.40 6.52 14.40
N GLU A 162 23.53 7.35 15.44
CA GLU A 162 24.14 8.68 15.32
C GLU A 162 25.57 8.59 14.79
N LEU A 163 26.37 7.69 15.35
CA LEU A 163 27.74 7.46 14.88
C LEU A 163 27.76 6.97 13.43
N ALA A 164 26.88 6.06 13.08
CA ALA A 164 26.78 5.52 11.73
C ALA A 164 26.40 6.60 10.69
N ILE A 165 25.49 7.51 11.03
CA ILE A 165 25.08 8.61 10.16
C ILE A 165 26.19 9.66 10.03
N THR A 166 26.86 10.03 11.16
CA THR A 166 27.79 11.16 11.20
C THR A 166 29.22 10.81 10.81
N LYS A 167 29.61 9.54 10.91
CA LYS A 167 30.96 9.06 10.60
C LYS A 167 31.38 9.47 9.18
N ASN A 168 32.47 10.23 9.08
CA ASN A 168 33.04 10.67 7.80
C ASN A 168 32.05 11.42 6.88
N SER A 169 30.91 11.91 7.39
CA SER A 169 29.98 12.71 6.60
C SER A 169 30.61 14.02 6.15
N GLY A 170 30.31 14.49 4.95
CA GLY A 170 30.80 15.75 4.43
C GLY A 170 30.81 15.84 2.92
N PRO A 171 31.22 16.99 2.37
CA PRO A 171 31.36 17.16 0.94
C PRO A 171 32.38 16.19 0.33
N GLN A 172 32.01 15.49 -0.74
CA GLN A 172 32.90 14.56 -1.44
C GLN A 172 34.20 15.22 -1.92
N ALA A 173 34.15 16.50 -2.32
CA ALA A 173 35.32 17.27 -2.73
C ALA A 173 36.37 17.44 -1.61
N MET A 174 35.98 17.23 -0.33
CA MET A 174 36.85 17.27 0.84
C MET A 174 37.15 15.86 1.39
N GLY A 175 36.80 14.80 0.66
CA GLY A 175 36.99 13.41 1.10
C GLY A 175 35.91 12.94 2.06
N GLY A 176 34.82 13.67 2.22
CA GLY A 176 33.67 13.25 3.03
C GLY A 176 32.69 12.37 2.24
N ILE A 177 31.80 11.67 2.95
CA ILE A 177 30.72 10.87 2.37
C ILE A 177 29.44 11.72 2.38
N ARG A 178 28.85 11.93 1.21
CA ARG A 178 27.57 12.61 1.07
C ARG A 178 26.44 11.67 1.51
N ILE A 179 25.46 12.22 2.22
CA ILE A 179 24.31 11.48 2.72
C ILE A 179 23.09 11.79 1.80
N ARG A 180 22.33 10.76 1.45
CA ARG A 180 20.95 10.86 0.96
C ARG A 180 20.00 10.25 1.97
N LEU A 181 18.84 10.87 2.16
CA LEU A 181 17.84 10.50 3.15
C LEU A 181 16.45 10.39 2.52
N VAL A 182 15.69 9.37 2.87
CA VAL A 182 14.25 9.35 2.62
C VAL A 182 13.56 10.24 3.65
N ARG A 183 13.09 11.42 3.21
CA ARG A 183 12.48 12.44 4.08
C ARG A 183 11.02 12.17 4.41
N GLN A 184 10.51 12.88 5.42
CA GLN A 184 9.12 12.85 5.90
C GLN A 184 8.68 11.49 6.48
N VAL A 185 9.64 10.66 6.85
CA VAL A 185 9.41 9.35 7.46
C VAL A 185 9.68 9.39 8.96
N ASP A 186 10.85 9.92 9.37
CA ASP A 186 11.26 10.05 10.76
C ASP A 186 11.95 11.40 10.98
N LEU A 187 11.27 12.30 11.68
CA LEU A 187 11.76 13.65 11.93
C LEU A 187 13.02 13.70 12.83
N ASN A 188 13.24 12.68 13.68
CA ASN A 188 14.46 12.62 14.50
C ASN A 188 15.68 12.25 13.65
N VAL A 189 15.49 11.29 12.73
CA VAL A 189 16.55 10.93 11.77
C VAL A 189 16.85 12.10 10.82
N GLU A 190 15.81 12.81 10.36
CA GLU A 190 15.98 14.01 9.54
C GLU A 190 16.81 15.09 10.27
N ALA A 191 16.42 15.39 11.51
CA ALA A 191 17.14 16.39 12.30
C ALA A 191 18.61 16.00 12.55
N LEU A 192 18.89 14.71 12.74
CA LEU A 192 20.24 14.18 12.91
C LEU A 192 21.06 14.33 11.62
N VAL A 193 20.51 13.97 10.47
CA VAL A 193 21.16 14.10 9.16
C VAL A 193 21.42 15.59 8.83
N ASP A 194 20.42 16.46 9.02
CA ASP A 194 20.55 17.89 8.71
C ASP A 194 21.55 18.58 9.65
N THR A 195 21.57 18.20 10.93
CA THR A 195 22.62 18.68 11.87
C THR A 195 24.01 18.27 11.40
N SER A 196 24.19 17.04 10.94
CA SER A 196 25.44 16.55 10.37
C SER A 196 25.85 17.34 9.12
N ARG A 197 24.90 17.64 8.22
CA ARG A 197 25.12 18.46 7.01
C ARG A 197 25.56 19.88 7.37
N ILE A 198 24.87 20.53 8.31
CA ILE A 198 25.23 21.87 8.80
C ILE A 198 26.64 21.88 9.38
N ASN A 199 26.96 20.92 10.25
CA ASN A 199 28.28 20.83 10.91
C ASN A 199 29.42 20.60 9.91
N THR A 200 29.12 20.04 8.75
CA THR A 200 30.07 19.79 7.65
C THR A 200 29.95 20.80 6.52
N SER A 201 29.22 21.91 6.72
CA SER A 201 29.06 23.02 5.78
C SER A 201 28.47 22.60 4.43
N GLN A 202 27.57 21.62 4.43
CA GLN A 202 26.80 21.24 3.24
C GLN A 202 25.61 22.20 3.06
N ASP A 203 25.26 22.48 1.81
CA ASP A 203 24.07 23.25 1.45
C ASP A 203 22.82 22.37 1.64
N LEU A 204 21.90 22.81 2.48
CA LEU A 204 20.67 22.05 2.77
C LEU A 204 19.71 22.02 1.56
N GLU A 205 19.59 23.12 0.80
CA GLU A 205 18.71 23.16 -0.38
C GLU A 205 19.20 22.19 -1.47
N ALA A 206 20.51 22.18 -1.72
CA ALA A 206 21.12 21.21 -2.63
C ALA A 206 20.97 19.77 -2.12
N SER A 207 21.02 19.57 -0.79
CA SER A 207 20.83 18.25 -0.17
C SER A 207 19.39 17.76 -0.29
N ASP A 208 18.39 18.65 -0.16
CA ASP A 208 16.97 18.31 -0.35
C ASP A 208 16.70 17.86 -1.79
N ALA A 209 17.32 18.47 -2.78
CA ALA A 209 17.22 18.02 -4.16
C ALA A 209 17.73 16.58 -4.35
N LEU A 210 18.85 16.25 -3.71
CA LEU A 210 19.42 14.88 -3.74
C LEU A 210 18.55 13.87 -3.01
N ASP A 211 17.92 14.28 -1.90
CA ASP A 211 16.96 13.44 -1.15
C ASP A 211 15.70 13.15 -1.98
N ASN A 212 15.21 14.14 -2.74
CA ASN A 212 14.09 13.97 -3.65
C ASN A 212 14.44 13.01 -4.81
N GLU A 213 15.64 13.11 -5.39
CA GLU A 213 16.11 12.14 -6.40
C GLU A 213 16.13 10.71 -5.85
N LEU A 214 16.51 10.50 -4.58
CA LEU A 214 16.45 9.19 -3.94
C LEU A 214 15.00 8.71 -3.81
N ALA A 215 14.09 9.57 -3.37
CA ALA A 215 12.68 9.23 -3.21
C ALA A 215 12.03 8.87 -4.56
N GLU A 216 12.31 9.62 -5.62
CA GLU A 216 11.90 9.33 -6.99
C GLU A 216 12.43 7.96 -7.44
N PHE A 217 13.72 7.71 -7.31
CA PHE A 217 14.33 6.45 -7.71
C PHE A 217 13.73 5.24 -6.96
N LEU A 218 13.51 5.36 -5.63
CA LEU A 218 12.90 4.31 -4.84
C LEU A 218 11.44 4.05 -5.22
N SER A 219 10.73 5.06 -5.69
CA SER A 219 9.40 4.94 -6.25
C SER A 219 9.44 4.22 -7.61
N GLU A 220 10.35 4.62 -8.50
CA GLU A 220 10.56 4.02 -9.82
C GLU A 220 11.03 2.55 -9.73
N LEU A 221 11.83 2.22 -8.72
CA LEU A 221 12.31 0.86 -8.48
C LEU A 221 11.16 -0.15 -8.21
N ARG A 222 10.01 0.33 -7.75
CA ARG A 222 8.81 -0.48 -7.47
C ARG A 222 7.85 -0.61 -8.67
N LEU A 223 8.08 0.09 -9.80
CA LEU A 223 7.21 0.01 -10.97
C LEU A 223 7.12 -1.41 -11.53
N VAL A 224 8.24 -2.10 -11.65
CA VAL A 224 8.32 -3.48 -12.15
C VAL A 224 8.54 -4.42 -10.97
N LYS A 225 7.54 -5.26 -10.70
CA LYS A 225 7.50 -6.21 -9.59
C LYS A 225 8.35 -7.45 -9.90
N ASP A 226 9.07 -7.93 -8.92
CA ASP A 226 9.72 -9.23 -8.98
C ASP A 226 8.75 -10.39 -8.64
N GLU A 227 9.24 -11.63 -8.75
CA GLU A 227 8.40 -12.83 -8.55
C GLU A 227 7.82 -12.91 -7.11
N TYR A 228 8.59 -12.47 -6.10
CA TYR A 228 8.10 -12.44 -4.72
C TYR A 228 6.95 -11.44 -4.57
N GLU A 229 7.09 -10.23 -5.10
CA GLU A 229 6.06 -9.18 -5.06
C GLU A 229 4.77 -9.64 -5.73
N ILE A 230 4.89 -10.26 -6.92
CA ILE A 230 3.73 -10.81 -7.65
C ILE A 230 3.05 -11.93 -6.84
N ALA A 231 3.83 -12.79 -6.18
CA ALA A 231 3.26 -13.85 -5.34
C ALA A 231 2.51 -13.29 -4.12
N GLU A 232 3.03 -12.23 -3.50
CA GLU A 232 2.38 -11.57 -2.36
C GLU A 232 1.10 -10.82 -2.80
N LEU A 233 1.11 -10.14 -3.94
CA LEU A 233 -0.09 -9.53 -4.52
C LEU A 233 -1.18 -10.58 -4.81
N ARG A 234 -0.82 -11.75 -5.32
CA ARG A 234 -1.79 -12.85 -5.51
C ARG A 234 -2.42 -13.33 -4.21
N LYS A 235 -1.66 -13.36 -3.11
CA LYS A 235 -2.20 -13.70 -1.78
C LYS A 235 -3.18 -12.64 -1.29
N SER A 236 -2.81 -11.37 -1.44
CA SER A 236 -3.67 -10.24 -1.10
C SER A 236 -4.98 -10.25 -1.89
N VAL A 237 -4.92 -10.48 -3.19
CA VAL A 237 -6.10 -10.62 -4.07
C VAL A 237 -6.98 -11.81 -3.63
N ALA A 238 -6.39 -12.97 -3.33
CA ALA A 238 -7.15 -14.13 -2.88
C ALA A 238 -7.88 -13.87 -1.54
N ALA A 239 -7.22 -13.24 -0.57
CA ALA A 239 -7.83 -12.84 0.69
C ALA A 239 -8.95 -11.79 0.48
N THR A 240 -8.77 -10.86 -0.46
CA THR A 240 -9.76 -9.87 -0.83
C THR A 240 -11.01 -10.53 -1.42
N ILE A 241 -10.86 -11.50 -2.33
CA ILE A 241 -11.98 -12.26 -2.89
C ILE A 241 -12.78 -12.97 -1.80
N ASN A 242 -12.10 -13.62 -0.83
CA ASN A 242 -12.76 -14.22 0.33
C ASN A 242 -13.54 -13.18 1.16
N GLY A 243 -13.02 -11.96 1.28
CA GLY A 243 -13.69 -10.83 1.94
C GLY A 243 -14.97 -10.41 1.22
N PHE A 244 -14.95 -10.36 -0.11
CA PHE A 244 -16.15 -10.09 -0.93
C PHE A 244 -17.22 -11.18 -0.75
N GLU A 245 -16.82 -12.46 -0.66
CA GLU A 245 -17.76 -13.55 -0.37
C GLU A 245 -18.41 -13.38 1.01
N ASP A 246 -17.64 -13.01 2.05
CA ASP A 246 -18.18 -12.80 3.39
C ASP A 246 -19.14 -11.62 3.42
N VAL A 247 -18.87 -10.54 2.67
CA VAL A 247 -19.78 -9.42 2.51
C VAL A 247 -21.11 -9.89 1.89
N VAL A 248 -21.07 -10.67 0.81
CA VAL A 248 -22.29 -11.19 0.17
C VAL A 248 -23.10 -12.06 1.14
N ARG A 249 -22.44 -12.91 1.94
CA ARG A 249 -23.12 -13.72 2.99
C ARG A 249 -23.74 -12.85 4.09
N SER A 250 -23.21 -11.65 4.33
CA SER A 250 -23.69 -10.72 5.37
C SER A 250 -24.79 -9.76 4.88
N LEU A 251 -25.15 -9.76 3.61
CA LEU A 251 -26.06 -8.76 3.02
C LEU A 251 -27.45 -8.73 3.68
N ASP A 252 -28.01 -9.87 4.07
CA ASP A 252 -29.31 -9.90 4.76
C ASP A 252 -29.27 -9.18 6.11
N ALA A 253 -28.17 -9.31 6.85
CA ALA A 253 -27.96 -8.58 8.08
C ALA A 253 -27.74 -7.07 7.80
N ALA A 254 -27.07 -6.72 6.72
CA ALA A 254 -26.85 -5.33 6.31
C ALA A 254 -28.18 -4.64 5.91
N ILE A 255 -29.03 -5.34 5.15
CA ILE A 255 -30.38 -4.85 4.76
C ILE A 255 -31.26 -4.60 6.00
N ALA A 256 -31.15 -5.44 7.01
CA ALA A 256 -31.96 -5.34 8.23
C ALA A 256 -31.54 -4.23 9.19
N HIS A 257 -30.48 -3.46 8.90
CA HIS A 257 -29.92 -2.47 9.81
C HIS A 257 -29.78 -1.08 9.18
N ASP A 258 -30.16 -0.02 9.93
CA ASP A 258 -30.09 1.38 9.46
C ASP A 258 -28.67 1.84 9.05
N ARG A 259 -27.64 1.16 9.52
CA ARG A 259 -26.23 1.38 9.17
C ARG A 259 -25.66 0.16 8.47
N GLY A 260 -26.36 -0.36 7.47
CA GLY A 260 -26.00 -1.57 6.76
C GLY A 260 -24.61 -1.51 6.12
N GLU A 261 -24.20 -0.35 5.60
CA GLU A 261 -22.86 -0.14 5.04
C GLU A 261 -21.74 -0.47 6.06
N ARG A 262 -21.97 -0.24 7.37
CA ARG A 262 -21.01 -0.63 8.42
C ARG A 262 -20.96 -2.11 8.71
N ILE A 263 -22.02 -2.84 8.43
CA ILE A 263 -21.99 -4.31 8.50
C ILE A 263 -21.14 -4.85 7.35
N VAL A 264 -21.29 -4.26 6.16
CA VAL A 264 -20.45 -4.60 4.99
C VAL A 264 -18.97 -4.32 5.29
N GLU A 265 -18.63 -3.10 5.74
CA GLU A 265 -17.28 -2.71 6.16
C GLU A 265 -16.69 -3.67 7.20
N GLY A 266 -17.46 -3.96 8.26
CA GLY A 266 -17.03 -4.84 9.35
C GLY A 266 -16.83 -6.29 8.91
N SER A 267 -17.66 -6.81 8.00
CA SER A 267 -17.51 -8.15 7.44
C SER A 267 -16.24 -8.29 6.61
N PHE A 268 -15.94 -7.31 5.77
CA PHE A 268 -14.69 -7.28 5.01
C PHE A 268 -13.48 -7.13 5.93
N PHE A 269 -13.53 -6.21 6.90
CA PHE A 269 -12.45 -5.99 7.86
C PHE A 269 -12.10 -7.24 8.66
N ALA A 270 -13.11 -8.02 9.07
CA ALA A 270 -12.87 -9.28 9.81
C ALA A 270 -12.03 -10.25 8.96
N ARG A 271 -12.30 -10.36 7.65
CA ARG A 271 -11.51 -11.19 6.73
C ARG A 271 -10.11 -10.63 6.50
N ALA A 272 -9.98 -9.33 6.32
CA ALA A 272 -8.69 -8.66 6.15
C ALA A 272 -7.77 -8.93 7.34
N ARG A 273 -8.32 -8.92 8.58
CA ARG A 273 -7.55 -9.24 9.79
C ARG A 273 -7.30 -10.72 10.03
N LEU A 274 -8.06 -11.59 9.39
CA LEU A 274 -7.86 -13.04 9.49
C LEU A 274 -6.76 -13.52 8.55
N GLU A 275 -6.73 -13.02 7.32
CA GLU A 275 -5.86 -13.52 6.24
C GLU A 275 -4.72 -12.55 5.88
N GLY A 276 -4.70 -11.35 6.44
CA GLY A 276 -3.67 -10.34 6.21
C GLY A 276 -3.40 -9.48 7.44
N ASN A 277 -2.61 -8.44 7.21
CA ASN A 277 -2.29 -7.45 8.25
C ASN A 277 -3.47 -6.56 8.59
N ASP A 278 -4.07 -5.95 7.56
CA ASP A 278 -5.13 -4.94 7.73
C ASP A 278 -5.84 -4.69 6.39
N LEU A 279 -6.63 -3.62 6.34
CA LEU A 279 -7.10 -3.05 5.08
C LEU A 279 -5.95 -2.35 4.36
N GLY A 280 -5.87 -2.48 3.03
CA GLY A 280 -4.93 -1.71 2.21
C GLY A 280 -5.28 -0.22 2.17
N TYR A 281 -6.57 0.09 2.30
CA TYR A 281 -7.16 1.44 2.39
C TYR A 281 -8.54 1.34 3.06
N ASP A 282 -9.10 2.48 3.46
CA ASP A 282 -10.44 2.52 4.06
C ASP A 282 -11.49 1.96 3.10
N THR A 283 -12.18 0.90 3.51
CA THR A 283 -13.21 0.24 2.69
C THR A 283 -14.29 1.23 2.27
N ILE A 284 -14.64 1.24 1.00
CA ILE A 284 -15.79 1.96 0.45
C ILE A 284 -16.94 0.97 0.35
N ALA A 285 -17.93 1.10 1.22
CA ALA A 285 -19.18 0.33 1.20
C ALA A 285 -20.33 1.30 0.96
N ALA A 286 -20.63 1.57 -0.30
CA ALA A 286 -21.51 2.67 -0.71
C ALA A 286 -22.78 2.15 -1.39
N CYS A 287 -23.94 2.34 -0.78
CA CYS A 287 -25.22 1.90 -1.34
C CYS A 287 -26.02 3.07 -1.95
N GLY A 288 -26.65 2.82 -3.07
CA GLY A 288 -27.52 3.79 -3.77
C GLY A 288 -26.77 5.08 -4.12
N ASN A 289 -27.29 6.24 -3.73
CA ASN A 289 -26.64 7.52 -4.04
C ASN A 289 -25.25 7.70 -3.41
N ASN A 290 -24.95 7.01 -2.33
CA ASN A 290 -23.60 7.04 -1.73
C ASN A 290 -22.55 6.47 -2.70
N ALA A 291 -22.92 5.51 -3.56
CA ALA A 291 -22.07 4.94 -4.60
C ALA A 291 -21.62 5.96 -5.66
N THR A 292 -22.24 7.15 -5.69
CA THR A 292 -21.81 8.26 -6.57
C THR A 292 -20.74 9.15 -5.95
N ILE A 293 -20.28 8.83 -4.74
CA ILE A 293 -19.23 9.54 -4.01
C ILE A 293 -17.99 8.64 -3.99
N LEU A 294 -16.95 9.03 -4.69
CA LEU A 294 -15.80 8.17 -5.00
C LEU A 294 -15.13 7.57 -3.76
N HIS A 295 -14.91 8.38 -2.72
CA HIS A 295 -14.32 7.95 -1.46
C HIS A 295 -15.34 8.03 -0.32
N TRP A 296 -16.42 7.24 -0.43
CA TRP A 296 -17.43 7.11 0.62
C TRP A 296 -16.94 6.16 1.73
N ILE A 297 -16.04 6.62 2.57
CA ILE A 297 -15.47 5.86 3.69
C ILE A 297 -16.23 6.02 5.02
N ARG A 298 -17.30 6.85 5.04
CA ARG A 298 -18.13 7.01 6.24
C ARG A 298 -18.94 5.76 6.54
N ASN A 299 -19.36 5.05 5.51
CA ASN A 299 -20.09 3.80 5.57
C ASN A 299 -21.25 3.83 6.59
N ASN A 300 -22.01 4.92 6.66
CA ASN A 300 -23.03 5.12 7.67
C ASN A 300 -24.48 5.11 7.11
N GLY A 301 -24.64 4.73 5.85
CA GLY A 301 -25.92 4.59 5.18
C GLY A 301 -26.56 3.22 5.40
N ALA A 302 -27.85 3.14 5.08
CA ALA A 302 -28.56 1.88 4.97
C ALA A 302 -28.20 1.15 3.65
N VAL A 303 -28.35 -0.16 3.63
CA VAL A 303 -28.28 -0.99 2.44
C VAL A 303 -29.70 -1.37 2.05
N ASN A 304 -30.22 -0.85 0.94
CA ASN A 304 -31.63 -1.01 0.57
C ASN A 304 -31.81 -1.98 -0.61
N GLU A 305 -32.81 -2.85 -0.53
CA GLU A 305 -33.22 -3.63 -1.68
C GLU A 305 -33.58 -2.72 -2.87
N GLY A 306 -33.21 -3.14 -4.06
CA GLY A 306 -33.42 -2.39 -5.31
C GLY A 306 -32.32 -1.37 -5.61
N GLU A 307 -31.37 -1.15 -4.72
CA GLU A 307 -30.19 -0.32 -4.97
C GLU A 307 -28.95 -1.18 -5.36
N VAL A 308 -27.90 -0.50 -5.80
CA VAL A 308 -26.57 -1.07 -6.03
C VAL A 308 -25.68 -0.74 -4.86
N LEU A 309 -25.00 -1.75 -4.32
CA LEU A 309 -23.90 -1.62 -3.36
C LEU A 309 -22.58 -1.61 -4.12
N LEU A 310 -21.88 -0.50 -4.16
CA LEU A 310 -20.51 -0.42 -4.62
C LEU A 310 -19.61 -0.77 -3.43
N LEU A 311 -18.93 -1.91 -3.54
CA LEU A 311 -17.91 -2.35 -2.59
C LEU A 311 -16.55 -2.22 -3.26
N ASP A 312 -15.69 -1.42 -2.65
CA ASP A 312 -14.32 -1.19 -3.06
C ASP A 312 -13.41 -1.41 -1.86
N ALA A 313 -12.60 -2.44 -1.93
CA ALA A 313 -11.85 -2.92 -0.78
C ALA A 313 -10.66 -3.78 -1.21
N GLY A 314 -9.58 -3.70 -0.45
CA GLY A 314 -8.38 -4.49 -0.62
C GLY A 314 -7.79 -4.94 0.72
N VAL A 315 -7.31 -6.17 0.79
CA VAL A 315 -6.54 -6.69 1.93
C VAL A 315 -5.09 -6.28 1.76
N GLU A 316 -4.47 -5.74 2.80
CA GLU A 316 -3.02 -5.64 2.93
C GLU A 316 -2.49 -6.94 3.53
N ALA A 317 -1.67 -7.68 2.81
CA ALA A 317 -1.00 -8.88 3.31
C ALA A 317 0.00 -8.55 4.43
N ASP A 318 0.47 -9.56 5.18
CA ASP A 318 1.51 -9.38 6.21
C ASP A 318 2.82 -8.82 5.64
N SER A 319 3.06 -9.03 4.35
CA SER A 319 4.17 -8.46 3.57
C SER A 319 3.94 -7.03 3.10
N LEU A 320 2.77 -6.43 3.41
CA LEU A 320 2.29 -5.09 3.04
C LEU A 320 1.85 -4.93 1.58
N TYR A 321 1.96 -5.95 0.75
CA TYR A 321 1.37 -5.88 -0.60
C TYR A 321 -0.14 -5.88 -0.49
N THR A 322 -0.78 -4.97 -1.22
CA THR A 322 -2.23 -4.75 -1.14
C THR A 322 -2.92 -5.03 -2.46
N ALA A 323 -4.16 -5.51 -2.40
CA ALA A 323 -5.08 -5.59 -3.54
C ALA A 323 -5.97 -4.36 -3.59
N ASP A 324 -6.58 -4.13 -4.77
CA ASP A 324 -7.54 -3.05 -5.00
C ASP A 324 -8.66 -3.53 -5.94
N ILE A 325 -9.76 -3.99 -5.37
CA ILE A 325 -10.84 -4.59 -6.13
C ILE A 325 -12.15 -3.86 -5.86
N THR A 326 -12.84 -3.48 -6.93
CA THR A 326 -14.22 -2.97 -6.82
C THR A 326 -15.21 -3.89 -7.53
N ARG A 327 -16.34 -4.14 -6.88
CA ARG A 327 -17.55 -4.71 -7.50
C ARG A 327 -18.78 -3.90 -7.09
N SER A 328 -19.68 -3.68 -8.03
CA SER A 328 -20.96 -3.01 -7.82
C SER A 328 -22.08 -4.04 -7.84
N LEU A 329 -22.60 -4.42 -6.67
CA LEU A 329 -23.45 -5.57 -6.41
C LEU A 329 -24.93 -5.18 -6.34
N PRO A 330 -25.86 -5.89 -7.01
CA PRO A 330 -27.30 -5.64 -6.86
C PRO A 330 -27.77 -6.16 -5.49
N VAL A 331 -28.22 -5.29 -4.60
CA VAL A 331 -28.59 -5.68 -3.22
C VAL A 331 -29.70 -6.74 -3.22
N SER A 332 -30.68 -6.62 -4.14
CA SER A 332 -31.75 -7.62 -4.31
C SER A 332 -31.30 -8.95 -4.97
N GLY A 333 -30.00 -9.10 -5.28
CA GLY A 333 -29.45 -10.26 -5.97
C GLY A 333 -29.64 -10.25 -7.50
N LYS A 334 -30.33 -9.24 -8.03
CA LYS A 334 -30.50 -9.02 -9.48
C LYS A 334 -30.51 -7.54 -9.81
N TYR A 335 -29.82 -7.17 -10.88
CA TYR A 335 -29.84 -5.82 -11.41
C TYR A 335 -31.23 -5.51 -12.03
N THR A 336 -31.70 -4.27 -11.85
CA THR A 336 -32.75 -3.74 -12.71
C THR A 336 -32.23 -3.53 -14.12
N GLU A 337 -33.10 -3.33 -15.11
CA GLU A 337 -32.71 -3.12 -16.52
C GLU A 337 -31.74 -1.93 -16.65
N VAL A 338 -32.00 -0.81 -15.93
CA VAL A 338 -31.16 0.39 -15.98
C VAL A 338 -29.82 0.16 -15.27
N GLN A 339 -29.82 -0.48 -14.09
CA GLN A 339 -28.59 -0.83 -13.38
C GLN A 339 -27.71 -1.75 -14.22
N ARG A 340 -28.28 -2.78 -14.85
CA ARG A 340 -27.55 -3.69 -15.74
C ARG A 340 -26.94 -2.94 -16.91
N ARG A 341 -27.70 -2.03 -17.54
CA ARG A 341 -27.22 -1.19 -18.65
C ARG A 341 -25.99 -0.36 -18.25
N VAL A 342 -26.01 0.26 -17.08
CA VAL A 342 -24.87 1.03 -16.56
C VAL A 342 -23.70 0.11 -16.21
N TYR A 343 -23.98 -1.02 -15.56
CA TYR A 343 -22.97 -2.00 -15.17
C TYR A 343 -22.23 -2.57 -16.39
N GLU A 344 -22.98 -3.00 -17.42
CA GLU A 344 -22.41 -3.55 -18.66
C GLU A 344 -21.58 -2.51 -19.43
N ALA A 345 -21.98 -1.24 -19.43
CA ALA A 345 -21.17 -0.19 -20.05
C ALA A 345 -19.82 0.03 -19.33
N VAL A 346 -19.81 -0.04 -18.00
CA VAL A 346 -18.57 0.02 -17.23
C VAL A 346 -17.71 -1.23 -17.45
N LEU A 347 -18.33 -2.41 -17.52
CA LEU A 347 -17.64 -3.66 -17.84
C LEU A 347 -17.03 -3.61 -19.24
N ASP A 348 -17.78 -3.14 -20.26
CA ASP A 348 -17.26 -2.98 -21.62
C ASP A 348 -16.03 -2.06 -21.66
N ALA A 349 -16.04 -0.97 -20.87
CA ALA A 349 -14.91 -0.06 -20.75
C ALA A 349 -13.69 -0.72 -20.10
N ALA A 350 -13.91 -1.50 -19.02
CA ALA A 350 -12.86 -2.26 -18.35
C ALA A 350 -12.27 -3.32 -19.29
N ASP A 351 -13.12 -4.06 -20.01
CA ASP A 351 -12.70 -5.10 -20.95
C ASP A 351 -11.92 -4.53 -22.12
N ALA A 352 -12.33 -3.37 -22.66
CA ALA A 352 -11.61 -2.71 -23.74
C ALA A 352 -10.19 -2.27 -23.31
N ALA A 353 -10.06 -1.69 -22.10
CA ALA A 353 -8.77 -1.34 -21.54
C ALA A 353 -7.91 -2.59 -21.29
N PHE A 354 -8.47 -3.62 -20.68
CA PHE A 354 -7.76 -4.88 -20.40
C PHE A 354 -7.27 -5.57 -21.68
N ALA A 355 -8.11 -5.64 -22.71
CA ALA A 355 -7.75 -6.23 -24.00
C ALA A 355 -6.59 -5.52 -24.72
N ALA A 356 -6.35 -4.23 -24.40
CA ALA A 356 -5.27 -3.45 -24.95
C ALA A 356 -3.94 -3.65 -24.21
N VAL A 357 -3.95 -4.20 -22.98
CA VAL A 357 -2.75 -4.40 -22.15
C VAL A 357 -1.74 -5.28 -22.86
N LYS A 358 -0.56 -4.74 -23.09
CA LYS A 358 0.61 -5.48 -23.60
C LYS A 358 1.85 -4.62 -23.41
N PRO A 359 3.06 -5.21 -23.36
CA PRO A 359 4.30 -4.44 -23.41
C PRO A 359 4.34 -3.47 -24.60
N GLY A 360 4.80 -2.26 -24.35
CA GLY A 360 4.89 -1.18 -25.35
C GLY A 360 3.63 -0.32 -25.52
N LEU A 361 2.50 -0.65 -24.89
CA LEU A 361 1.38 0.28 -24.79
C LEU A 361 1.72 1.38 -23.75
N LYS A 362 1.39 2.62 -24.02
CA LYS A 362 1.57 3.68 -23.01
C LYS A 362 0.53 3.55 -21.89
N PHE A 363 0.96 3.67 -20.65
CA PHE A 363 0.09 3.55 -19.48
C PHE A 363 -1.14 4.47 -19.57
N ARG A 364 -0.95 5.73 -19.97
CA ARG A 364 -2.04 6.71 -20.15
C ARG A 364 -3.10 6.32 -21.17
N ASP A 365 -2.76 5.46 -22.16
CA ASP A 365 -3.70 5.08 -23.22
C ASP A 365 -4.82 4.20 -22.67
N LEU A 366 -4.59 3.48 -21.56
CA LEU A 366 -5.63 2.70 -20.86
C LEU A 366 -6.83 3.58 -20.48
N HIS A 367 -6.55 4.78 -19.94
CA HIS A 367 -7.58 5.75 -19.58
C HIS A 367 -8.35 6.25 -20.81
N GLN A 368 -7.66 6.54 -21.90
CA GLN A 368 -8.30 7.01 -23.14
C GLN A 368 -9.20 5.93 -23.76
N ILE A 369 -8.75 4.68 -23.73
CA ILE A 369 -9.53 3.54 -24.27
C ILE A 369 -10.81 3.37 -23.45
N ALA A 370 -10.71 3.27 -22.12
CA ALA A 370 -11.89 3.07 -21.25
C ALA A 370 -12.87 4.24 -21.35
N THR A 371 -12.38 5.48 -21.28
CA THR A 371 -13.24 6.68 -21.29
C THR A 371 -13.92 6.89 -22.65
N ARG A 372 -13.30 6.47 -23.77
CA ARG A 372 -13.97 6.46 -25.09
C ARG A 372 -15.20 5.56 -25.08
N VAL A 373 -15.10 4.33 -24.58
CA VAL A 373 -16.25 3.42 -24.49
C VAL A 373 -17.36 4.04 -23.64
N LEU A 374 -17.02 4.62 -22.49
CA LEU A 374 -18.01 5.31 -21.65
C LEU A 374 -18.67 6.50 -22.36
N ALA A 375 -17.90 7.30 -23.09
CA ALA A 375 -18.44 8.44 -23.87
C ALA A 375 -19.39 7.96 -24.99
N GLU A 376 -19.08 6.86 -25.66
CA GLU A 376 -19.94 6.24 -26.68
C GLU A 376 -21.26 5.76 -26.06
N ARG A 377 -21.22 5.06 -24.90
CA ARG A 377 -22.43 4.63 -24.19
C ARG A 377 -23.29 5.82 -23.70
N LEU A 378 -22.65 6.86 -23.13
CA LEU A 378 -23.34 8.09 -22.74
C LEU A 378 -24.01 8.80 -23.94
N SER A 379 -23.37 8.78 -25.11
CA SER A 379 -23.91 9.32 -26.35
C SER A 379 -25.10 8.49 -26.85
N GLU A 380 -24.99 7.16 -26.88
CA GLU A 380 -26.07 6.24 -27.24
C GLU A 380 -27.32 6.44 -26.35
N TRP A 381 -27.14 6.74 -25.08
CA TRP A 381 -28.23 7.01 -24.15
C TRP A 381 -28.80 8.45 -24.23
N GLY A 382 -28.20 9.29 -25.09
CA GLY A 382 -28.59 10.71 -25.20
C GLY A 382 -28.25 11.55 -23.98
N ILE A 383 -27.31 11.09 -23.17
CA ILE A 383 -26.83 11.79 -21.97
C ILE A 383 -25.71 12.78 -22.31
N LEU A 384 -24.78 12.37 -23.19
CA LEU A 384 -23.66 13.21 -23.61
C LEU A 384 -24.17 14.39 -24.43
N PRO A 385 -23.92 15.66 -24.06
CA PRO A 385 -24.53 16.82 -24.73
C PRO A 385 -23.80 17.23 -26.02
N VAL A 386 -22.68 16.60 -26.35
CA VAL A 386 -21.81 16.88 -27.50
C VAL A 386 -21.45 15.58 -28.21
N SER A 387 -20.78 15.66 -29.35
CA SER A 387 -20.25 14.42 -30.00
C SER A 387 -19.17 13.75 -29.13
N VAL A 388 -18.98 12.45 -29.36
CA VAL A 388 -17.91 11.68 -28.67
C VAL A 388 -16.54 12.30 -28.92
N GLU A 389 -16.27 12.72 -30.17
CA GLU A 389 -15.01 13.34 -30.56
C GLU A 389 -14.78 14.65 -29.81
N GLU A 390 -15.79 15.47 -29.66
CA GLU A 390 -15.71 16.71 -28.89
C GLU A 390 -15.53 16.42 -27.39
N ALA A 391 -16.31 15.46 -26.84
CA ALA A 391 -16.17 15.05 -25.45
C ALA A 391 -14.79 14.47 -25.10
N MET A 392 -14.12 13.84 -26.06
CA MET A 392 -12.76 13.28 -25.89
C MET A 392 -11.65 14.27 -26.21
N SER A 393 -11.98 15.48 -26.72
CA SER A 393 -10.96 16.51 -26.98
C SER A 393 -10.44 17.15 -25.69
N PRO A 394 -9.23 17.75 -25.70
CA PRO A 394 -8.69 18.46 -24.53
C PRO A 394 -9.57 19.61 -24.05
N GLU A 395 -10.30 20.27 -24.94
CA GLU A 395 -11.18 21.41 -24.64
C GLU A 395 -12.59 20.97 -24.21
N GLY A 396 -13.03 19.76 -24.60
CA GLY A 396 -14.34 19.21 -24.34
C GLY A 396 -14.45 18.60 -22.95
N GLN A 397 -14.13 17.33 -22.86
CA GLN A 397 -14.08 16.51 -21.64
C GLN A 397 -15.42 16.39 -20.89
N GLN A 398 -16.56 16.55 -21.56
CA GLN A 398 -17.87 16.49 -20.90
C GLN A 398 -18.19 15.15 -20.25
N HIS A 399 -17.65 14.05 -20.77
CA HIS A 399 -17.76 12.70 -20.17
C HIS A 399 -17.27 12.65 -18.72
N ARG A 400 -16.32 13.51 -18.33
CA ARG A 400 -15.78 13.61 -16.96
C ARG A 400 -16.79 14.04 -15.90
N ARG A 401 -17.96 14.57 -16.31
CA ARG A 401 -19.05 14.83 -15.35
C ARG A 401 -19.50 13.55 -14.64
N TRP A 402 -19.40 12.42 -15.32
CA TRP A 402 -19.87 11.13 -14.80
C TRP A 402 -18.72 10.11 -14.59
N MET A 403 -17.51 10.43 -15.03
CA MET A 403 -16.28 9.67 -14.77
C MET A 403 -15.12 10.65 -14.51
N PRO A 404 -15.00 11.20 -13.27
CA PRO A 404 -14.04 12.29 -12.99
C PRO A 404 -12.63 11.85 -12.62
N HIS A 405 -12.37 10.57 -12.40
CA HIS A 405 -11.09 10.03 -11.96
C HIS A 405 -10.28 9.34 -13.07
N GLY A 406 -9.05 8.94 -12.77
CA GLY A 406 -8.23 8.10 -13.63
C GLY A 406 -8.78 6.67 -13.69
N THR A 407 -8.50 5.96 -14.78
CA THR A 407 -8.90 4.55 -14.93
C THR A 407 -7.91 3.59 -14.30
N SER A 408 -6.67 4.03 -14.03
CA SER A 408 -5.59 3.13 -13.62
C SER A 408 -4.55 3.84 -12.76
N HIS A 409 -4.02 3.15 -11.78
CA HIS A 409 -2.83 3.52 -11.01
C HIS A 409 -1.99 2.28 -10.74
N HIS A 410 -0.67 2.44 -10.53
CA HIS A 410 0.19 1.34 -10.11
C HIS A 410 -0.20 0.87 -8.71
N LEU A 411 -0.04 -0.43 -8.48
CA LEU A 411 -0.41 -1.14 -7.26
C LEU A 411 0.79 -1.95 -6.75
N GLY A 412 0.97 -2.04 -5.45
CA GLY A 412 2.07 -2.79 -4.86
C GLY A 412 2.05 -2.78 -3.33
N LEU A 413 3.11 -2.29 -2.71
CA LEU A 413 3.16 -2.04 -1.27
C LEU A 413 2.18 -0.96 -0.83
N ASP A 414 1.94 0.02 -1.66
CA ASP A 414 0.91 1.03 -1.47
C ASP A 414 -0.23 0.80 -2.48
N VAL A 415 -1.48 1.12 -2.10
CA VAL A 415 -2.60 1.04 -3.03
C VAL A 415 -2.38 1.95 -4.23
N HIS A 416 -1.94 3.19 -4.01
CA HIS A 416 -1.45 4.10 -5.05
C HIS A 416 0.08 4.06 -5.04
N ASP A 417 0.66 2.96 -5.53
CA ASP A 417 2.10 2.75 -5.50
C ASP A 417 2.85 3.62 -6.52
N CYS A 418 4.12 3.82 -6.30
CA CYS A 418 5.02 4.55 -7.21
C CYS A 418 4.62 6.01 -7.45
N ALA A 419 3.89 6.65 -6.52
CA ALA A 419 3.33 7.99 -6.71
C ALA A 419 4.37 9.11 -6.87
N GLN A 420 5.62 8.88 -6.47
CA GLN A 420 6.73 9.83 -6.62
C GLN A 420 7.58 9.56 -7.88
N ALA A 421 7.27 8.52 -8.65
CA ALA A 421 7.94 8.27 -9.92
C ALA A 421 7.69 9.43 -10.90
N ARG A 422 8.69 9.75 -11.71
CA ARG A 422 8.58 10.81 -12.71
C ARG A 422 7.49 10.45 -13.73
N ALA A 423 6.80 11.50 -14.25
CA ALA A 423 5.69 11.31 -15.18
C ALA A 423 6.08 10.50 -16.42
N GLU A 424 7.33 10.64 -16.89
CA GLU A 424 7.89 9.91 -18.02
C GLU A 424 7.99 8.40 -17.77
N LEU A 425 8.15 8.00 -16.50
CA LEU A 425 8.25 6.59 -16.08
C LEU A 425 6.95 6.06 -15.47
N TYR A 426 5.97 6.92 -15.21
CA TYR A 426 4.66 6.55 -14.69
C TYR A 426 3.57 6.66 -15.77
N LEU A 427 3.14 7.89 -16.08
CA LEU A 427 2.01 8.15 -17.00
C LEU A 427 2.39 7.97 -18.48
N ASP A 428 3.59 8.41 -18.85
CA ASP A 428 4.07 8.41 -20.23
C ASP A 428 4.88 7.19 -20.62
N ALA A 429 5.17 6.33 -19.63
CA ALA A 429 5.92 5.11 -19.84
C ALA A 429 5.15 4.11 -20.69
N GLU A 430 5.90 3.31 -21.43
CA GLU A 430 5.39 2.06 -22.01
C GLU A 430 5.26 1.00 -20.93
N LEU A 431 4.20 0.19 -21.01
CA LEU A 431 4.02 -0.95 -20.13
C LEU A 431 5.16 -1.95 -20.33
N GLU A 432 5.68 -2.46 -19.22
CA GLU A 432 6.71 -3.50 -19.17
C GLU A 432 6.20 -4.73 -18.43
N GLU A 433 6.72 -5.90 -18.80
CA GLU A 433 6.46 -7.15 -18.07
C GLU A 433 6.81 -7.00 -16.58
N GLY A 434 5.92 -7.45 -15.70
CA GLY A 434 6.06 -7.32 -14.25
C GLY A 434 5.42 -6.07 -13.66
N MET A 435 4.94 -5.11 -14.46
CA MET A 435 4.13 -4.01 -13.93
C MET A 435 2.78 -4.53 -13.44
N VAL A 436 2.32 -4.01 -12.28
CA VAL A 436 0.98 -4.30 -11.73
C VAL A 436 0.27 -2.98 -11.47
N PHE A 437 -1.00 -2.90 -11.92
CA PHE A 437 -1.84 -1.70 -11.81
C PHE A 437 -3.33 -2.07 -11.84
N THR A 438 -4.17 -1.11 -11.48
CA THR A 438 -5.63 -1.26 -11.56
C THR A 438 -6.17 -0.94 -12.93
N ILE A 439 -7.31 -1.55 -13.31
CA ILE A 439 -8.22 -1.06 -14.35
C ILE A 439 -9.58 -0.89 -13.70
N GLU A 440 -10.01 0.37 -13.52
CA GLU A 440 -11.13 0.73 -12.65
C GLU A 440 -12.08 1.81 -13.24
N PRO A 441 -12.58 1.68 -14.45
CA PRO A 441 -13.55 2.65 -14.95
C PRO A 441 -14.84 2.63 -14.12
N GLY A 442 -15.58 3.78 -14.13
CA GLY A 442 -16.85 3.89 -13.44
C GLY A 442 -17.77 4.93 -14.06
N LEU A 443 -19.05 4.87 -13.68
CA LEU A 443 -20.08 5.86 -13.99
C LEU A 443 -20.84 6.22 -12.71
N TYR A 444 -21.02 7.51 -12.46
CA TYR A 444 -21.57 8.03 -11.22
C TYR A 444 -22.67 9.06 -11.49
N PHE A 445 -23.93 8.65 -11.33
CA PHE A 445 -25.11 9.42 -11.64
C PHE A 445 -25.77 9.95 -10.35
N LYS A 446 -25.37 11.14 -9.90
CA LYS A 446 -25.89 11.73 -8.67
C LYS A 446 -27.40 12.00 -8.74
N ASN A 447 -28.09 11.86 -7.61
CA ASN A 447 -29.53 12.17 -7.51
C ASN A 447 -29.87 13.60 -7.93
N GLU A 448 -29.00 14.55 -7.65
CA GLU A 448 -29.17 15.98 -7.90
C GLU A 448 -28.84 16.37 -9.36
N ASP A 449 -28.31 15.45 -10.17
CA ASP A 449 -27.92 15.75 -11.54
C ASP A 449 -29.15 15.79 -12.47
N LEU A 450 -29.57 17.00 -12.84
CA LEU A 450 -30.70 17.21 -13.74
C LEU A 450 -30.34 17.07 -15.22
N ALA A 451 -29.07 16.87 -15.56
CA ALA A 451 -28.63 16.65 -16.93
C ALA A 451 -28.85 15.21 -17.40
N ILE A 452 -29.27 14.30 -16.50
CA ILE A 452 -29.50 12.89 -16.80
C ILE A 452 -30.98 12.53 -16.56
N PRO A 453 -31.54 11.52 -17.29
CA PRO A 453 -32.86 10.97 -17.02
C PRO A 453 -33.00 10.48 -15.58
N GLN A 454 -34.21 10.56 -15.04
CA GLN A 454 -34.48 10.24 -13.64
C GLN A 454 -34.13 8.78 -13.28
N GLU A 455 -34.31 7.85 -14.19
CA GLU A 455 -34.05 6.42 -13.98
C GLU A 455 -32.57 6.07 -13.74
N TYR A 456 -31.63 6.93 -14.12
CA TYR A 456 -30.20 6.74 -13.86
C TYR A 456 -29.74 7.34 -12.52
N ARG A 457 -30.53 8.25 -11.94
CA ARG A 457 -30.11 9.00 -10.74
C ARG A 457 -29.95 8.08 -9.54
N GLY A 458 -28.88 8.30 -8.76
CA GLY A 458 -28.52 7.50 -7.60
C GLY A 458 -27.81 6.17 -7.96
N ILE A 459 -27.44 5.96 -9.22
CA ILE A 459 -26.66 4.79 -9.64
C ILE A 459 -25.18 5.18 -9.73
N GLY A 460 -24.35 4.50 -8.95
CA GLY A 460 -22.89 4.54 -9.06
C GLY A 460 -22.36 3.12 -9.32
N VAL A 461 -21.52 2.98 -10.34
CA VAL A 461 -20.91 1.69 -10.72
C VAL A 461 -19.43 1.92 -10.95
N ARG A 462 -18.60 1.08 -10.34
CA ARG A 462 -17.17 0.90 -10.62
C ARG A 462 -16.89 -0.61 -10.69
N ILE A 463 -16.02 -1.01 -11.59
CA ILE A 463 -15.45 -2.34 -11.66
C ILE A 463 -13.95 -2.16 -11.70
N ALA A 464 -13.24 -2.63 -10.67
CA ALA A 464 -11.80 -2.57 -10.57
C ALA A 464 -11.21 -3.98 -10.48
N ASP A 465 -10.15 -4.20 -11.23
CA ASP A 465 -9.37 -5.42 -11.25
C ASP A 465 -7.88 -5.09 -11.20
N ASP A 466 -7.12 -5.94 -10.50
CA ASP A 466 -5.65 -5.88 -10.43
C ASP A 466 -5.06 -6.62 -11.63
N ILE A 467 -4.26 -5.92 -12.41
CA ILE A 467 -3.72 -6.41 -13.70
C ILE A 467 -2.21 -6.50 -13.64
N LEU A 468 -1.68 -7.67 -13.94
CA LEU A 468 -0.26 -7.93 -14.16
C LEU A 468 0.05 -7.89 -15.67
N VAL A 469 1.06 -7.13 -16.06
CA VAL A 469 1.60 -7.17 -17.43
C VAL A 469 2.48 -8.40 -17.58
N THR A 470 2.16 -9.24 -18.55
CA THR A 470 2.96 -10.42 -18.93
C THR A 470 3.71 -10.14 -20.23
N ALA A 471 4.61 -11.04 -20.62
CA ALA A 471 5.35 -10.95 -21.87
C ALA A 471 4.46 -10.79 -23.12
N THR A 472 3.19 -11.22 -23.08
CA THR A 472 2.30 -11.28 -24.25
C THR A 472 1.00 -10.49 -24.10
N GLY A 473 0.69 -9.95 -22.92
CA GLY A 473 -0.57 -9.26 -22.63
C GLY A 473 -0.80 -8.98 -21.16
N GLY A 474 -2.06 -8.77 -20.78
CA GLY A 474 -2.47 -8.62 -19.38
C GLY A 474 -2.95 -9.94 -18.77
N GLU A 475 -2.68 -10.14 -17.50
CA GLU A 475 -3.29 -11.15 -16.64
C GLU A 475 -4.09 -10.47 -15.55
N SER A 476 -5.38 -10.78 -15.40
CA SER A 476 -6.16 -10.32 -14.26
C SER A 476 -5.86 -11.21 -13.06
N LEU A 477 -5.28 -10.64 -12.01
CA LEU A 477 -5.03 -11.33 -10.74
C LEU A 477 -6.34 -11.64 -10.00
N SER A 478 -7.38 -10.83 -10.24
CA SER A 478 -8.72 -10.94 -9.64
C SER A 478 -9.71 -11.76 -10.49
N ALA A 479 -9.25 -12.47 -11.51
CA ALA A 479 -10.10 -13.23 -12.45
C ALA A 479 -11.04 -14.27 -11.79
N ALA A 480 -10.75 -14.72 -10.58
CA ALA A 480 -11.60 -15.65 -9.84
C ALA A 480 -12.87 -14.99 -9.29
N LEU A 481 -12.93 -13.65 -9.17
CA LEU A 481 -14.12 -12.92 -8.74
C LEU A 481 -15.01 -12.60 -9.95
N PRO A 482 -16.30 -12.96 -9.97
CA PRO A 482 -17.20 -12.73 -11.09
C PRO A 482 -17.24 -11.27 -11.55
N ARG A 483 -17.34 -11.06 -12.88
CA ARG A 483 -17.36 -9.74 -13.52
C ARG A 483 -18.60 -9.51 -14.38
N THR A 484 -19.09 -10.51 -15.12
CA THR A 484 -20.31 -10.33 -15.91
C THR A 484 -21.53 -10.20 -15.00
N ALA A 485 -22.53 -9.43 -15.40
CA ALA A 485 -23.74 -9.25 -14.60
C ALA A 485 -24.41 -10.59 -14.24
N ASP A 486 -24.47 -11.52 -15.18
CA ASP A 486 -25.06 -12.84 -14.96
C ASP A 486 -24.25 -13.69 -13.98
N ASP A 487 -22.92 -13.68 -14.08
CA ASP A 487 -22.06 -14.43 -13.17
C ASP A 487 -22.08 -13.84 -11.75
N VAL A 488 -22.14 -12.50 -11.60
CA VAL A 488 -22.29 -11.82 -10.30
C VAL A 488 -23.62 -12.22 -9.65
N GLU A 489 -24.74 -12.18 -10.39
CA GLU A 489 -26.05 -12.59 -9.87
C GLU A 489 -26.05 -14.08 -9.45
N ALA A 490 -25.47 -14.97 -10.25
CA ALA A 490 -25.36 -16.39 -9.95
C ALA A 490 -24.49 -16.68 -8.73
N TRP A 491 -23.34 -15.99 -8.62
CA TRP A 491 -22.41 -16.07 -7.50
C TRP A 491 -23.06 -15.59 -6.19
N MET A 492 -23.75 -14.44 -6.22
CA MET A 492 -24.48 -13.93 -5.07
C MET A 492 -25.60 -14.88 -4.62
N ALA A 493 -26.35 -15.43 -5.56
CA ALA A 493 -27.42 -16.40 -5.25
C ALA A 493 -26.86 -17.66 -4.59
N LYS A 494 -25.70 -18.17 -5.04
CA LYS A 494 -25.01 -19.31 -4.44
C LYS A 494 -24.53 -19.04 -3.01
N LEU A 495 -24.05 -17.83 -2.72
CA LEU A 495 -23.50 -17.48 -1.40
C LEU A 495 -24.58 -17.16 -0.37
N ARG A 496 -25.79 -16.75 -0.82
CA ARG A 496 -26.95 -16.43 0.04
C ARG A 496 -27.91 -17.61 0.23
N SER A 497 -27.66 -18.75 -0.44
CA SER A 497 -28.44 -20.01 -0.28
C SER A 497 -27.93 -20.81 0.93
#